data_b69451eaf6636c8a1e305b378b234043
#
_entry.id   b69451eaf6636c8a1e305b378b234043
#
_cell.length_a   1.000
_cell.length_b   1.000
_cell.length_c   1.000
_cell.angle_alpha   90.00
_cell.angle_beta   90.00
_cell.angle_gamma   90.00
#
_symmetry.space_group_name_H-M   'P 1'
#
loop_
_entity.id
_entity.type
_entity.pdbx_description
1 polymer ?
#
loop_
_entity_poly.entity_id
_entity_poly.type
_entity_poly.pdbx_seq_one_letter_code
_entity_poly.pdbx_strand_id
1 'polypeptide(L)'
;MKTLSAAALAAAALLCAASAARADCESDMLQLEDAMKTPDQTPAVKAAYDDAAKKSASAMRKDDDDTCHKVIGDALAKAGKTLR
;
A
#
# COMPACT_ATOMS: atom_id res chain seq x y z
N MET A 1 1.70 8.84 -39.38
CA MET A 1 0.63 8.27 -38.54
C MET A 1 1.12 7.12 -37.67
N LYS A 2 1.88 6.16 -38.20
CA LYS A 2 2.40 5.03 -37.43
C LYS A 2 3.36 5.47 -36.30
N THR A 3 4.16 6.49 -36.52
CA THR A 3 5.07 7.05 -35.50
C THR A 3 4.35 7.72 -34.33
N LEU A 4 3.22 8.38 -34.61
CA LEU A 4 2.40 9.01 -33.55
C LEU A 4 1.75 7.98 -32.63
N SER A 5 1.30 6.86 -33.21
CA SER A 5 0.71 5.77 -32.41
C SER A 5 1.71 5.13 -31.46
N ALA A 6 2.95 4.92 -31.92
CA ALA A 6 4.02 4.37 -31.09
C ALA A 6 4.39 5.30 -29.93
N ALA A 7 4.44 6.60 -30.16
CA ALA A 7 4.71 7.59 -29.12
C ALA A 7 3.60 7.62 -28.07
N ALA A 8 2.35 7.54 -28.49
CA ALA A 8 1.19 7.51 -27.58
C ALA A 8 1.21 6.26 -26.69
N LEU A 9 1.57 5.09 -27.25
CA LEU A 9 1.68 3.86 -26.46
C LEU A 9 2.79 3.93 -25.41
N ALA A 10 3.94 4.51 -25.76
CA ALA A 10 5.03 4.68 -24.82
C ALA A 10 4.66 5.59 -23.65
N ALA A 11 3.95 6.70 -23.91
CA ALA A 11 3.47 7.61 -22.88
C ALA A 11 2.46 6.94 -21.97
N ALA A 12 1.55 6.15 -22.50
CA ALA A 12 0.58 5.40 -21.69
C ALA A 12 1.26 4.39 -20.77
N ALA A 13 2.28 3.68 -21.25
CA ALA A 13 3.04 2.72 -20.45
C ALA A 13 3.74 3.40 -19.26
N LEU A 14 4.33 4.58 -19.47
CA LEU A 14 4.99 5.35 -18.40
C LEU A 14 3.99 5.82 -17.34
N LEU A 15 2.81 6.28 -17.76
CA LEU A 15 1.75 6.69 -16.82
C LEU A 15 1.24 5.51 -16.00
N CYS A 16 1.07 4.33 -16.61
CA CYS A 16 0.66 3.11 -15.90
C CYS A 16 1.70 2.69 -14.87
N ALA A 17 3.00 2.78 -15.19
CA ALA A 17 4.07 2.44 -14.25
C ALA A 17 4.08 3.38 -13.05
N ALA A 18 3.91 4.69 -13.24
CA ALA A 18 3.85 5.67 -12.17
C ALA A 18 2.61 5.46 -11.28
N SER A 19 1.45 5.13 -11.88
CA SER A 19 0.23 4.83 -11.14
C SER A 19 0.36 3.55 -10.32
N ALA A 20 1.03 2.52 -10.85
CA ALA A 20 1.27 1.27 -10.12
C ALA A 20 2.15 1.48 -8.89
N ALA A 21 3.17 2.34 -8.97
CA ALA A 21 4.04 2.65 -7.83
C ALA A 21 3.26 3.33 -6.70
N ARG A 22 2.34 4.24 -7.01
CA ARG A 22 1.46 4.86 -6.02
C ARG A 22 0.41 3.90 -5.47
N ALA A 23 -0.08 3.00 -6.32
CA ALA A 23 -1.10 2.03 -5.95
C ALA A 23 -0.60 1.05 -4.87
N ASP A 24 0.71 0.81 -4.77
CA ASP A 24 1.26 -0.12 -3.79
C ASP A 24 0.93 0.30 -2.35
N CYS A 25 1.17 1.54 -1.96
CA CYS A 25 0.84 2.01 -0.62
C CYS A 25 -0.67 2.04 -0.38
N GLU A 26 -1.44 2.50 -1.35
CA GLU A 26 -2.90 2.51 -1.25
C GLU A 26 -3.46 1.09 -1.13
N SER A 27 -2.95 0.16 -1.92
CA SER A 27 -3.34 -1.25 -1.86
C SER A 27 -3.00 -1.86 -0.51
N ASP A 28 -1.82 -1.56 0.02
CA ASP A 28 -1.40 -2.03 1.34
C ASP A 28 -2.30 -1.48 2.44
N MET A 29 -2.69 -0.22 2.36
CA MET A 29 -3.59 0.40 3.31
C MET A 29 -4.99 -0.23 3.29
N LEU A 30 -5.48 -0.61 2.10
CA LEU A 30 -6.75 -1.33 1.99
C LEU A 30 -6.69 -2.70 2.68
N GLN A 31 -5.57 -3.39 2.53
CA GLN A 31 -5.37 -4.67 3.22
C GLN A 31 -5.31 -4.50 4.73
N LEU A 32 -4.69 -3.42 5.22
CA LEU A 32 -4.67 -3.09 6.64
C LEU A 32 -6.08 -2.80 7.15
N GLU A 33 -6.86 -2.01 6.42
CA GLU A 33 -8.25 -1.72 6.78
C GLU A 33 -9.10 -2.98 6.87
N ASP A 34 -8.95 -3.90 5.91
CA ASP A 34 -9.66 -5.18 5.94
C ASP A 34 -9.28 -6.00 7.18
N ALA A 35 -8.00 -6.01 7.53
CA ALA A 35 -7.53 -6.70 8.73
C ALA A 35 -8.10 -6.08 10.00
N MET A 36 -8.23 -4.75 10.04
CA MET A 36 -8.80 -4.03 11.18
C MET A 36 -10.29 -4.30 11.40
N LYS A 37 -10.98 -4.79 10.38
CA LYS A 37 -12.41 -5.14 10.45
C LYS A 37 -12.66 -6.53 11.02
N THR A 38 -11.62 -7.35 11.19
CA THR A 38 -11.79 -8.70 11.73
C THR A 38 -12.12 -8.64 13.23
N PRO A 39 -13.09 -9.47 13.71
CA PRO A 39 -13.59 -9.35 15.09
C PRO A 39 -12.67 -9.90 16.17
N ASP A 40 -11.74 -10.80 15.84
CA ASP A 40 -10.94 -11.55 16.81
C ASP A 40 -9.56 -10.97 17.02
N GLN A 41 -9.46 -9.64 17.12
CA GLN A 41 -8.19 -8.97 17.36
C GLN A 41 -7.83 -8.97 18.84
N THR A 42 -6.60 -9.40 19.17
CA THR A 42 -6.06 -9.21 20.52
C THR A 42 -5.74 -7.72 20.73
N PRO A 43 -5.68 -7.23 21.98
CA PRO A 43 -5.28 -5.84 22.22
C PRO A 43 -3.93 -5.47 21.62
N ALA A 44 -2.97 -6.39 21.63
CA ALA A 44 -1.65 -6.17 21.04
C ALA A 44 -1.72 -6.00 19.52
N VAL A 45 -2.51 -6.82 18.84
CA VAL A 45 -2.72 -6.73 17.38
C VAL A 45 -3.43 -5.43 17.03
N LYS A 46 -4.46 -5.08 17.80
CA LYS A 46 -5.21 -3.85 17.58
C LYS A 46 -4.31 -2.61 17.71
N ALA A 47 -3.45 -2.58 18.73
CA ALA A 47 -2.48 -1.50 18.92
C ALA A 47 -1.48 -1.44 17.75
N ALA A 48 -1.02 -2.59 17.27
CA ALA A 48 -0.12 -2.67 16.12
C ALA A 48 -0.77 -2.12 14.85
N TYR A 49 -2.03 -2.44 14.63
CA TYR A 49 -2.78 -1.92 13.47
C TYR A 49 -2.98 -0.41 13.56
N ASP A 50 -3.35 0.12 14.72
CA ASP A 50 -3.53 1.56 14.93
C ASP A 50 -2.22 2.32 14.68
N ASP A 51 -1.11 1.81 15.18
CA ASP A 51 0.21 2.39 14.96
C ASP A 51 0.59 2.36 13.48
N ALA A 52 0.36 1.21 12.81
CA ALA A 52 0.64 1.06 11.38
C ALA A 52 -0.22 2.00 10.54
N ALA A 53 -1.48 2.20 10.90
CA ALA A 53 -2.36 3.14 10.19
C ALA A 53 -1.82 4.57 10.25
N LYS A 54 -1.33 5.01 11.39
CA LYS A 54 -0.75 6.34 11.55
C LYS A 54 0.56 6.49 10.77
N LYS A 55 1.44 5.51 10.88
CA LYS A 55 2.74 5.54 10.21
C LYS A 55 2.60 5.45 8.70
N SER A 56 1.70 4.61 8.20
CA SER A 56 1.46 4.49 6.76
C SER A 56 0.84 5.75 6.18
N ALA A 57 -0.07 6.39 6.89
CA ALA A 57 -0.64 7.67 6.46
C ALA A 57 0.44 8.76 6.37
N SER A 58 1.37 8.81 7.32
CA SER A 58 2.50 9.72 7.30
C SER A 58 3.43 9.42 6.12
N ALA A 59 3.74 8.14 5.89
CA ALA A 59 4.59 7.71 4.77
C ALA A 59 3.94 8.06 3.42
N MET A 60 2.64 7.88 3.29
CA MET A 60 1.92 8.23 2.07
C MET A 60 2.03 9.73 1.76
N ARG A 61 1.92 10.59 2.77
CA ARG A 61 2.07 12.04 2.57
C ARG A 61 3.46 12.43 2.11
N LYS A 62 4.47 11.62 2.40
CA LYS A 62 5.85 11.84 1.99
C LYS A 62 6.25 11.08 0.73
N ASP A 63 5.30 10.41 0.08
CA ASP A 63 5.55 9.52 -1.07
C ASP A 63 6.58 8.43 -0.75
N ASP A 64 6.60 7.94 0.48
CA ASP A 64 7.53 6.92 0.95
C ASP A 64 6.84 5.55 0.94
N ASP A 65 6.72 4.96 -0.24
CA ASP A 65 6.04 3.69 -0.45
C ASP A 65 6.74 2.53 0.27
N ASP A 66 8.05 2.55 0.33
CA ASP A 66 8.83 1.50 1.00
C ASP A 66 8.51 1.44 2.50
N THR A 67 8.48 2.58 3.17
CA THR A 67 8.12 2.65 4.59
C THR A 67 6.67 2.22 4.80
N CYS A 68 5.76 2.67 3.95
CA CYS A 68 4.35 2.28 3.98
C CYS A 68 4.21 0.76 3.92
N HIS A 69 4.83 0.14 2.93
CA HIS A 69 4.79 -1.30 2.71
C HIS A 69 5.35 -2.07 3.92
N LYS A 70 6.48 -1.64 4.42
CA LYS A 70 7.15 -2.28 5.56
C LYS A 70 6.30 -2.20 6.83
N VAL A 71 5.80 -1.04 7.15
CA VAL A 71 5.00 -0.81 8.36
C VAL A 71 3.74 -1.67 8.36
N ILE A 72 3.05 -1.71 7.25
CA ILE A 72 1.82 -2.50 7.12
C ILE A 72 2.13 -3.99 7.14
N GLY A 73 3.17 -4.42 6.41
CA GLY A 73 3.61 -5.81 6.40
C GLY A 73 3.99 -6.31 7.79
N ASP A 74 4.72 -5.51 8.57
CA ASP A 74 5.11 -5.86 9.93
C ASP A 74 3.88 -6.00 10.85
N ALA A 75 2.90 -5.10 10.72
CA ALA A 75 1.67 -5.16 11.51
C ALA A 75 0.84 -6.40 11.18
N LEU A 76 0.68 -6.71 9.90
CA LEU A 76 -0.04 -7.92 9.47
C LEU A 76 0.67 -9.20 9.94
N ALA A 77 2.00 -9.21 9.91
CA ALA A 77 2.78 -10.35 10.39
C ALA A 77 2.53 -10.64 11.86
N LYS A 78 2.37 -9.62 12.69
CA LYS A 78 2.03 -9.79 14.11
C LYS A 78 0.68 -10.48 14.31
N ALA A 79 -0.22 -10.35 13.37
CA ALA A 79 -1.52 -11.00 13.38
C ALA A 79 -1.52 -12.36 12.68
N GLY A 80 -0.36 -12.85 12.24
CA GLY A 80 -0.24 -14.08 11.48
C GLY A 80 -0.73 -13.97 10.05
N LYS A 81 -0.80 -12.75 9.51
CA LYS A 81 -1.26 -12.48 8.15
C LYS A 81 -0.10 -12.07 7.27
N THR A 82 -0.29 -12.19 5.97
CA THR A 82 0.72 -11.84 4.96
C THR A 82 0.19 -10.74 4.07
N LEU A 83 1.03 -9.72 3.85
CA LEU A 83 0.74 -8.66 2.90
C LEU A 83 0.85 -9.23 1.47
N ARG A 84 -0.15 -8.96 0.65
CA ARG A 84 -0.24 -9.45 -0.74
C ARG A 84 0.20 -8.40 -1.75
#